data_7aa342d57fc9f98b97d5e3ba81145020
#
_entry.id   7aa342d57fc9f98b97d5e3ba81145020
#
_cell.length_a   1.000
_cell.length_b   1.000
_cell.length_c   1.000
_cell.angle_alpha   90.00
_cell.angle_beta   90.00
_cell.angle_gamma   90.00
#
_symmetry.space_group_name_H-M   'P 1'
#
loop_
_entity.id
_entity.type
_entity.pdbx_description
1 polymer ?
#
loop_
_entity_poly.entity_id
_entity_poly.type
_entity_poly.pdbx_seq_one_letter_code
_entity_poly.pdbx_strand_id
1 'polypeptide(L)'
;YQGLSTYHIVREYQETIARARPASDYAARMTYLELKLRLPELLLMRVDKLTMATSVEARVPFLDHHLIEYAMGLPRGLKVKGATGKHILKRALESILPADVLYQSKRGFGAPINEWFRGPGGDDLVKQLMNSSIRQRDFFDYAFVQRMADEHARGTRDWSANLWCLLNLSLWYERWIVGKR
;
A
#
# COMPACT_ATOMS: atom_id res chain seq x y z
N TYR A 1 -8.60 12.42 21.50
CA TYR A 1 -8.14 11.01 21.34
C TYR A 1 -7.28 10.50 22.49
N GLN A 2 -7.36 11.13 23.68
CA GLN A 2 -6.70 10.65 24.88
C GLN A 2 -7.34 9.31 25.29
N GLY A 3 -6.57 8.22 25.26
CA GLY A 3 -6.99 6.87 25.67
C GLY A 3 -7.25 5.86 24.55
N LEU A 4 -7.26 6.25 23.27
CA LEU A 4 -7.36 5.31 22.16
C LEU A 4 -5.97 4.83 21.74
N SER A 5 -5.67 3.57 22.02
CA SER A 5 -4.48 2.90 21.50
C SER A 5 -4.85 2.01 20.32
N THR A 6 -4.22 2.21 19.16
CA THR A 6 -4.36 1.32 17.99
C THR A 6 -4.00 -0.14 18.33
N TYR A 7 -3.22 -0.33 19.39
CA TYR A 7 -2.87 -1.66 19.90
C TYR A 7 -4.09 -2.46 20.37
N HIS A 8 -5.16 -1.81 20.87
CA HIS A 8 -6.37 -2.53 21.25
C HIS A 8 -7.00 -3.27 20.08
N ILE A 9 -7.08 -2.65 18.91
CA ILE A 9 -7.63 -3.27 17.70
C ILE A 9 -6.78 -4.48 17.29
N VAL A 10 -5.47 -4.30 17.23
CA VAL A 10 -4.53 -5.38 16.87
C VAL A 10 -4.60 -6.53 17.86
N ARG A 11 -4.72 -6.23 19.16
CA ARG A 11 -4.80 -7.19 20.25
C ARG A 11 -6.01 -8.13 20.13
N GLU A 12 -7.19 -7.62 19.81
CA GLU A 12 -8.40 -8.42 19.62
C GLU A 12 -8.20 -9.51 18.55
N TYR A 13 -7.61 -9.14 17.41
CA TYR A 13 -7.30 -10.09 16.35
C TYR A 13 -6.20 -11.08 16.75
N GLN A 14 -5.19 -10.64 17.49
CA GLN A 14 -4.14 -11.53 18.00
C GLN A 14 -4.70 -12.57 18.99
N GLU A 15 -5.58 -12.16 19.89
CA GLU A 15 -6.25 -13.04 20.83
C GLU A 15 -7.17 -14.02 20.11
N THR A 16 -7.86 -13.58 19.06
CA THR A 16 -8.73 -14.44 18.25
C THR A 16 -7.94 -15.57 17.59
N ILE A 17 -6.84 -15.24 16.92
CA ILE A 17 -6.01 -16.28 16.27
C ILE A 17 -5.30 -17.17 17.29
N ALA A 18 -4.89 -16.62 18.43
CA ALA A 18 -4.25 -17.40 19.49
C ALA A 18 -5.22 -18.44 20.10
N ARG A 19 -6.50 -18.09 20.26
CA ARG A 19 -7.54 -19.03 20.71
C ARG A 19 -7.85 -20.09 19.68
N ALA A 20 -8.02 -19.67 18.40
CA ALA A 20 -8.38 -20.59 17.32
C ALA A 20 -7.22 -21.52 16.92
N ARG A 21 -5.99 -21.05 17.01
CA ARG A 21 -4.76 -21.78 16.64
C ARG A 21 -3.63 -21.47 17.61
N PRO A 22 -3.61 -22.09 18.80
CA PRO A 22 -2.58 -21.82 19.83
C PRO A 22 -1.15 -22.04 19.33
N ALA A 23 -0.92 -23.03 18.47
CA ALA A 23 0.38 -23.36 17.88
C ALA A 23 0.72 -22.52 16.62
N SER A 24 -0.02 -21.44 16.32
CA SER A 24 0.29 -20.58 15.18
C SER A 24 1.63 -19.88 15.38
N ASP A 25 2.48 -19.94 14.33
CA ASP A 25 3.74 -19.21 14.31
C ASP A 25 3.51 -17.71 14.04
N TYR A 26 4.58 -16.92 14.16
CA TYR A 26 4.53 -15.47 13.91
C TYR A 26 4.02 -15.12 12.51
N ALA A 27 4.45 -15.87 11.48
CA ALA A 27 4.04 -15.61 10.11
C ALA A 27 2.53 -15.83 9.89
N ALA A 28 1.95 -16.88 10.52
CA ALA A 28 0.52 -17.13 10.47
C ALA A 28 -0.28 -16.03 11.17
N ARG A 29 0.21 -15.54 12.31
CA ARG A 29 -0.42 -14.43 13.05
C ARG A 29 -0.38 -13.13 12.24
N MET A 30 0.77 -12.81 11.65
CA MET A 30 0.90 -11.61 10.79
C MET A 30 0.02 -11.72 9.55
N THR A 31 -0.05 -12.89 8.90
CA THR A 31 -0.93 -13.10 7.75
C THR A 31 -2.40 -12.89 8.13
N TYR A 32 -2.81 -13.35 9.29
CA TYR A 32 -4.18 -13.14 9.77
C TYR A 32 -4.49 -11.65 10.01
N LEU A 33 -3.57 -10.91 10.62
CA LEU A 33 -3.71 -9.46 10.81
C LEU A 33 -3.80 -8.72 9.47
N GLU A 34 -2.95 -9.07 8.50
CA GLU A 34 -2.99 -8.48 7.16
C GLU A 34 -4.33 -8.76 6.46
N LEU A 35 -4.86 -9.98 6.58
CA LEU A 35 -6.16 -10.36 6.01
C LEU A 35 -7.33 -9.61 6.67
N LYS A 36 -7.25 -9.32 7.96
CA LYS A 36 -8.37 -8.71 8.71
C LYS A 36 -8.32 -7.19 8.77
N LEU A 37 -7.15 -6.58 8.67
CA LEU A 37 -6.97 -5.14 8.81
C LEU A 37 -6.55 -4.50 7.48
N ARG A 38 -5.34 -4.80 7.03
CA ARG A 38 -4.75 -4.07 5.91
C ARG A 38 -5.39 -4.39 4.56
N LEU A 39 -5.70 -5.66 4.31
CA LEU A 39 -6.26 -6.08 3.04
C LEU A 39 -7.64 -5.44 2.77
N PRO A 40 -8.62 -5.49 3.69
CA PRO A 40 -9.92 -4.88 3.47
C PRO A 40 -9.83 -3.35 3.38
N GLU A 41 -9.19 -2.72 4.35
CA GLU A 41 -9.22 -1.26 4.53
C GLU A 41 -8.32 -0.51 3.55
N LEU A 42 -7.18 -1.10 3.17
CA LEU A 42 -6.21 -0.42 2.32
C LEU A 42 -6.31 -0.83 0.85
N LEU A 43 -6.48 -2.12 0.56
CA LEU A 43 -6.39 -2.63 -0.80
C LEU A 43 -7.78 -2.84 -1.43
N LEU A 44 -8.64 -3.65 -0.80
CA LEU A 44 -9.93 -4.02 -1.40
C LEU A 44 -10.87 -2.84 -1.51
N MET A 45 -10.96 -2.01 -0.47
CA MET A 45 -11.78 -0.80 -0.51
C MET A 45 -11.37 0.14 -1.64
N ARG A 46 -10.06 0.31 -1.89
CA ARG A 46 -9.58 1.16 -2.98
C ARG A 46 -9.87 0.57 -4.34
N VAL A 47 -9.60 -0.73 -4.51
CA VAL A 47 -9.90 -1.44 -5.77
C VAL A 47 -11.39 -1.31 -6.08
N ASP A 48 -12.25 -1.64 -5.12
CA ASP A 48 -13.69 -1.55 -5.29
C ASP A 48 -14.14 -0.14 -5.69
N LYS A 49 -13.78 0.87 -4.91
CA LYS A 49 -14.19 2.27 -5.18
C LYS A 49 -13.69 2.79 -6.53
N LEU A 50 -12.45 2.47 -6.91
CA LEU A 50 -11.87 2.97 -8.16
C LEU A 50 -12.48 2.25 -9.37
N THR A 51 -12.69 0.95 -9.31
CA THR A 51 -13.29 0.19 -10.42
C THR A 51 -14.79 0.48 -10.54
N MET A 52 -15.51 0.56 -9.42
CA MET A 52 -16.94 0.91 -9.43
C MET A 52 -17.21 2.34 -9.88
N ALA A 53 -16.27 3.26 -9.71
CA ALA A 53 -16.36 4.62 -10.27
C ALA A 53 -16.44 4.62 -11.82
N THR A 54 -16.00 3.53 -12.45
CA THR A 54 -16.06 3.30 -13.90
C THR A 54 -16.99 2.14 -14.28
N SER A 55 -17.87 1.71 -13.37
CA SER A 55 -18.82 0.62 -13.54
C SER A 55 -18.18 -0.73 -13.85
N VAL A 56 -16.98 -0.97 -13.35
CA VAL A 56 -16.25 -2.25 -13.47
C VAL A 56 -16.26 -2.94 -12.11
N GLU A 57 -16.76 -4.18 -12.06
CA GLU A 57 -16.71 -5.00 -10.84
C GLU A 57 -15.40 -5.78 -10.77
N ALA A 58 -14.61 -5.54 -9.74
CA ALA A 58 -13.38 -6.30 -9.49
C ALA A 58 -13.69 -7.64 -8.81
N ARG A 59 -13.20 -8.73 -9.38
CA ARG A 59 -13.27 -10.07 -8.81
C ARG A 59 -11.92 -10.51 -8.29
N VAL A 60 -11.90 -11.13 -7.11
CA VAL A 60 -10.67 -11.48 -6.38
C VAL A 60 -10.64 -12.99 -6.06
N PRO A 61 -10.41 -13.87 -7.04
CA PRO A 61 -10.56 -15.33 -6.88
C PRO A 61 -9.64 -15.90 -5.80
N PHE A 62 -8.48 -15.30 -5.54
CA PHE A 62 -7.57 -15.72 -4.46
C PHE A 62 -8.07 -15.35 -3.04
N LEU A 63 -9.16 -14.60 -2.94
CA LEU A 63 -9.79 -14.23 -1.67
C LEU A 63 -11.09 -15.01 -1.43
N ASP A 64 -11.35 -16.04 -2.20
CA ASP A 64 -12.38 -17.03 -1.86
C ASP A 64 -12.13 -17.58 -0.45
N HIS A 65 -13.16 -17.58 0.40
CA HIS A 65 -13.00 -17.90 1.82
C HIS A 65 -12.53 -19.35 2.05
N HIS A 66 -12.99 -20.30 1.22
CA HIS A 66 -12.53 -21.69 1.30
C HIS A 66 -11.04 -21.80 0.96
N LEU A 67 -10.59 -21.06 -0.07
CA LEU A 67 -9.18 -21.03 -0.44
C LEU A 67 -8.33 -20.37 0.66
N ILE A 68 -8.82 -19.29 1.27
CA ILE A 68 -8.13 -18.61 2.38
C ILE A 68 -8.03 -19.57 3.60
N GLU A 69 -9.12 -20.19 4.00
CA GLU A 69 -9.15 -21.12 5.13
C GLU A 69 -8.20 -22.29 4.90
N TYR A 70 -8.24 -22.90 3.72
CA TYR A 70 -7.29 -23.94 3.31
C TYR A 70 -5.84 -23.44 3.38
N ALA A 71 -5.54 -22.30 2.75
CA ALA A 71 -4.19 -21.74 2.72
C ALA A 71 -3.69 -21.36 4.12
N MET A 72 -4.56 -20.84 4.99
CA MET A 72 -4.21 -20.55 6.38
C MET A 72 -3.89 -21.84 7.14
N GLY A 73 -4.56 -22.95 6.81
CA GLY A 73 -4.32 -24.28 7.38
C GLY A 73 -2.96 -24.89 7.04
N LEU A 74 -2.35 -24.52 5.93
CA LEU A 74 -1.11 -25.11 5.46
C LEU A 74 0.09 -24.82 6.40
N PRO A 75 1.02 -25.79 6.57
CA PRO A 75 2.29 -25.56 7.24
C PRO A 75 3.13 -24.47 6.56
N ARG A 76 3.91 -23.73 7.35
CA ARG A 76 4.78 -22.65 6.86
C ARG A 76 5.69 -23.08 5.71
N GLY A 77 6.30 -24.27 5.80
CA GLY A 77 7.23 -24.80 4.79
C GLY A 77 6.61 -24.98 3.40
N LEU A 78 5.27 -25.14 3.32
CA LEU A 78 4.55 -25.13 2.04
C LEU A 78 4.29 -23.73 1.50
N LYS A 79 4.20 -22.74 2.37
CA LYS A 79 3.95 -21.34 1.99
C LYS A 79 5.24 -20.62 1.59
N VAL A 80 6.31 -20.84 2.35
CA VAL A 80 7.62 -20.21 2.15
C VAL A 80 8.70 -21.26 2.29
N LYS A 81 9.56 -21.39 1.26
CA LYS A 81 10.73 -22.27 1.25
C LYS A 81 11.97 -21.47 0.90
N GLY A 82 12.88 -21.31 1.87
CA GLY A 82 14.01 -20.40 1.73
C GLY A 82 13.55 -18.97 1.44
N ALA A 83 14.05 -18.36 0.37
CA ALA A 83 13.63 -17.04 -0.10
C ALA A 83 12.37 -17.05 -0.99
N THR A 84 11.83 -18.24 -1.32
CA THR A 84 10.70 -18.39 -2.22
C THR A 84 9.38 -18.30 -1.47
N GLY A 85 8.68 -17.20 -1.62
CA GLY A 85 7.28 -17.04 -1.17
C GLY A 85 6.29 -17.70 -2.14
N LYS A 86 5.06 -17.97 -1.65
CA LYS A 86 3.99 -18.64 -2.41
C LYS A 86 4.42 -20.01 -2.96
N HIS A 87 5.26 -20.73 -2.22
CA HIS A 87 5.97 -21.92 -2.72
C HIS A 87 5.03 -22.96 -3.32
N ILE A 88 4.02 -23.42 -2.59
CA ILE A 88 3.09 -24.44 -3.07
C ILE A 88 2.30 -23.98 -4.30
N LEU A 89 1.90 -22.70 -4.35
CA LEU A 89 1.19 -22.13 -5.50
C LEU A 89 2.07 -22.15 -6.76
N LYS A 90 3.32 -21.74 -6.63
CA LYS A 90 4.28 -21.78 -7.73
C LYS A 90 4.50 -23.21 -8.23
N ARG A 91 4.68 -24.16 -7.31
CA ARG A 91 4.83 -25.58 -7.63
C ARG A 91 3.60 -26.14 -8.37
N ALA A 92 2.41 -25.78 -7.93
CA ALA A 92 1.17 -26.21 -8.59
C ALA A 92 1.01 -25.66 -10.02
N LEU A 93 1.65 -24.55 -10.33
CA LEU A 93 1.55 -23.88 -11.62
C LEU A 93 2.72 -24.18 -12.58
N GLU A 94 3.73 -24.97 -12.18
CA GLU A 94 4.91 -25.25 -13.01
C GLU A 94 4.60 -25.93 -14.34
N SER A 95 3.50 -26.68 -14.41
CA SER A 95 3.05 -27.30 -15.66
C SER A 95 2.18 -26.39 -16.53
N ILE A 96 1.81 -25.21 -16.02
CA ILE A 96 0.86 -24.29 -16.66
C ILE A 96 1.55 -23.00 -17.11
N LEU A 97 2.49 -22.50 -16.30
CA LEU A 97 3.15 -21.22 -16.52
C LEU A 97 4.66 -21.39 -16.70
N PRO A 98 5.29 -20.56 -17.57
CA PRO A 98 6.74 -20.54 -17.72
C PRO A 98 7.49 -20.21 -16.42
N ALA A 99 8.68 -20.79 -16.25
CA ALA A 99 9.47 -20.63 -15.04
C ALA A 99 9.92 -19.18 -14.79
N ASP A 100 10.22 -18.44 -15.82
CA ASP A 100 10.58 -17.02 -15.78
C ASP A 100 9.43 -16.13 -15.25
N VAL A 101 8.17 -16.51 -15.51
CA VAL A 101 6.99 -15.86 -14.93
C VAL A 101 6.82 -16.22 -13.45
N LEU A 102 6.95 -17.53 -13.12
CA LEU A 102 6.72 -18.01 -11.75
C LEU A 102 7.80 -17.55 -10.78
N TYR A 103 9.06 -17.53 -11.21
CA TYR A 103 10.22 -17.31 -10.34
C TYR A 103 10.90 -15.96 -10.52
N GLN A 104 10.27 -15.03 -11.26
CA GLN A 104 10.79 -13.66 -11.34
C GLN A 104 10.85 -13.00 -9.97
N SER A 105 11.77 -12.07 -9.80
CA SER A 105 11.89 -11.26 -8.59
C SER A 105 10.62 -10.45 -8.37
N LYS A 106 10.18 -10.35 -7.10
CA LYS A 106 9.00 -9.57 -6.74
C LYS A 106 9.19 -8.09 -7.14
N ARG A 107 8.30 -7.59 -7.97
CA ARG A 107 8.15 -6.15 -8.23
C ARG A 107 6.93 -5.65 -7.49
N GLY A 108 7.09 -4.56 -6.73
CA GLY A 108 5.96 -3.89 -6.05
C GLY A 108 5.12 -3.09 -7.04
N PHE A 109 3.90 -2.73 -6.64
CA PHE A 109 3.15 -1.67 -7.31
C PHE A 109 3.82 -0.34 -6.95
N GLY A 110 4.68 0.15 -7.80
CA GLY A 110 5.30 1.46 -7.69
C GLY A 110 4.88 2.32 -8.88
N ALA A 111 4.15 3.41 -8.62
CA ALA A 111 4.08 4.47 -9.62
C ALA A 111 5.47 5.10 -9.77
N PRO A 112 5.86 5.54 -10.96
CA PRO A 112 7.16 6.16 -11.20
C PRO A 112 7.18 7.61 -10.68
N ILE A 113 6.90 7.79 -9.39
CA ILE A 113 6.76 9.12 -8.76
C ILE A 113 8.07 9.89 -8.82
N ASN A 114 9.19 9.18 -8.67
CA ASN A 114 10.52 9.77 -8.76
C ASN A 114 10.71 10.44 -10.14
N GLU A 115 10.38 9.70 -11.19
CA GLU A 115 10.47 10.16 -12.58
C GLU A 115 9.49 11.29 -12.88
N TRP A 116 8.30 11.26 -12.29
CA TRP A 116 7.31 12.33 -12.48
C TRP A 116 7.82 13.68 -11.95
N PHE A 117 8.43 13.69 -10.77
CA PHE A 117 8.96 14.92 -10.19
C PHE A 117 10.29 15.37 -10.82
N ARG A 118 11.03 14.48 -11.51
CA ARG A 118 12.25 14.82 -12.25
C ARG A 118 12.02 15.05 -13.73
N GLY A 119 10.89 14.59 -14.25
CA GLY A 119 10.55 14.70 -15.66
C GLY A 119 10.03 16.08 -16.07
N PRO A 120 9.64 16.24 -17.34
CA PRO A 120 9.22 17.53 -17.90
C PRO A 120 8.03 18.20 -17.19
N GLY A 121 7.19 17.41 -16.49
CA GLY A 121 6.06 17.92 -15.69
C GLY A 121 6.38 18.17 -14.21
N GLY A 122 7.60 17.90 -13.76
CA GLY A 122 7.96 17.98 -12.34
C GLY A 122 7.83 19.37 -11.77
N ASP A 123 8.27 20.36 -12.50
CA ASP A 123 8.15 21.78 -12.11
C ASP A 123 6.69 22.21 -11.92
N ASP A 124 5.77 21.70 -12.74
CA ASP A 124 4.35 22.04 -12.64
C ASP A 124 3.70 21.37 -11.42
N LEU A 125 4.10 20.14 -11.08
CA LEU A 125 3.69 19.47 -9.84
C LEU A 125 4.17 20.25 -8.62
N VAL A 126 5.42 20.72 -8.62
CA VAL A 126 5.99 21.54 -7.55
C VAL A 126 5.27 22.89 -7.45
N LYS A 127 5.04 23.58 -8.58
CA LYS A 127 4.27 24.82 -8.60
C LYS A 127 2.87 24.64 -8.06
N GLN A 128 2.18 23.56 -8.41
CA GLN A 128 0.84 23.25 -7.89
C GLN A 128 0.86 23.07 -6.37
N LEU A 129 1.84 22.36 -5.83
CA LEU A 129 2.06 22.21 -4.42
C LEU A 129 2.33 23.55 -3.72
N MET A 130 3.25 24.35 -4.27
CA MET A 130 3.69 25.61 -3.69
C MET A 130 2.62 26.71 -3.74
N ASN A 131 1.69 26.65 -4.70
CA ASN A 131 0.60 27.62 -4.87
C ASN A 131 -0.73 27.19 -4.23
N SER A 132 -0.75 26.06 -3.52
CA SER A 132 -1.96 25.57 -2.86
C SER A 132 -2.39 26.48 -1.71
N SER A 133 -3.71 26.63 -1.54
CA SER A 133 -4.32 27.42 -0.45
C SER A 133 -3.99 26.88 0.95
N ILE A 134 -3.60 25.61 1.07
CA ILE A 134 -3.18 25.02 2.36
C ILE A 134 -1.94 25.73 2.92
N ARG A 135 -1.14 26.36 2.06
CA ARG A 135 0.03 27.15 2.47
C ARG A 135 -0.34 28.26 3.47
N GLN A 136 -1.53 28.85 3.31
CA GLN A 136 -2.01 29.93 4.19
C GLN A 136 -2.33 29.44 5.62
N ARG A 137 -2.35 28.12 5.83
CA ARG A 137 -2.60 27.51 7.16
C ARG A 137 -1.36 27.33 8.00
N ASP A 138 -0.18 27.60 7.43
CA ASP A 138 1.11 27.53 8.11
C ASP A 138 1.41 26.18 8.79
N PHE A 139 0.91 25.08 8.18
CA PHE A 139 1.13 23.72 8.68
C PHE A 139 2.53 23.17 8.38
N PHE A 140 3.19 23.73 7.36
CA PHE A 140 4.46 23.23 6.84
C PHE A 140 5.45 24.38 6.64
N ASP A 141 6.74 24.08 6.85
CA ASP A 141 7.83 24.95 6.41
C ASP A 141 8.00 24.85 4.88
N TYR A 142 7.44 25.81 4.16
CA TYR A 142 7.50 25.82 2.69
C TYR A 142 8.89 26.16 2.14
N ALA A 143 9.80 26.74 2.94
CA ALA A 143 11.19 26.88 2.56
C ALA A 143 11.89 25.50 2.56
N PHE A 144 11.53 24.63 3.50
CA PHE A 144 11.99 23.26 3.50
C PHE A 144 11.36 22.43 2.35
N VAL A 145 10.07 22.64 2.07
CA VAL A 145 9.40 21.97 0.93
C VAL A 145 10.09 22.34 -0.41
N GLN A 146 10.42 23.62 -0.61
CA GLN A 146 11.17 24.05 -1.80
C GLN A 146 12.54 23.39 -1.87
N ARG A 147 13.26 23.33 -0.76
CA ARG A 147 14.57 22.65 -0.70
C ARG A 147 14.45 21.17 -1.04
N MET A 148 13.41 20.46 -0.56
CA MET A 148 13.16 19.07 -0.94
C MET A 148 12.96 18.93 -2.45
N ALA A 149 12.20 19.84 -3.07
CA ALA A 149 11.98 19.83 -4.51
C ALA A 149 13.29 20.07 -5.29
N ASP A 150 14.09 21.03 -4.87
CA ASP A 150 15.38 21.36 -5.51
C ASP A 150 16.40 20.21 -5.38
N GLU A 151 16.49 19.59 -4.21
CA GLU A 151 17.37 18.43 -3.98
C GLU A 151 16.93 17.24 -4.83
N HIS A 152 15.61 17.01 -4.92
CA HIS A 152 15.07 15.94 -5.72
C HIS A 152 15.32 16.14 -7.22
N ALA A 153 15.07 17.34 -7.73
CA ALA A 153 15.32 17.70 -9.13
C ALA A 153 16.79 17.53 -9.51
N ARG A 154 17.72 17.95 -8.63
CA ARG A 154 19.18 17.77 -8.83
C ARG A 154 19.65 16.32 -8.64
N GLY A 155 18.81 15.43 -8.15
CA GLY A 155 19.18 14.03 -7.89
C GLY A 155 20.08 13.83 -6.67
N THR A 156 20.27 14.86 -5.84
CA THR A 156 21.12 14.78 -4.63
C THR A 156 20.44 13.97 -3.52
N ARG A 157 19.09 13.96 -3.50
CA ARG A 157 18.30 13.17 -2.57
C ARG A 157 16.95 12.80 -3.19
N ASP A 158 16.45 11.61 -2.88
CA ASP A 158 15.11 11.19 -3.29
C ASP A 158 14.07 11.67 -2.25
N TRP A 159 13.29 12.66 -2.65
CA TRP A 159 12.18 13.21 -1.88
C TRP A 159 10.81 12.89 -2.50
N SER A 160 10.77 12.00 -3.52
CA SER A 160 9.55 11.74 -4.29
C SER A 160 8.35 11.37 -3.44
N ALA A 161 8.52 10.48 -2.45
CA ALA A 161 7.44 10.07 -1.57
C ALA A 161 6.89 11.23 -0.72
N ASN A 162 7.78 12.08 -0.21
CA ASN A 162 7.39 13.25 0.61
C ASN A 162 6.64 14.29 -0.24
N LEU A 163 7.19 14.63 -1.40
CA LEU A 163 6.56 15.57 -2.34
C LEU A 163 5.20 15.06 -2.81
N TRP A 164 5.09 13.77 -3.09
CA TRP A 164 3.84 13.13 -3.48
C TRP A 164 2.78 13.20 -2.36
N CYS A 165 3.15 12.94 -1.11
CA CYS A 165 2.23 13.06 0.03
C CYS A 165 1.74 14.49 0.20
N LEU A 166 2.63 15.48 0.12
CA LEU A 166 2.28 16.89 0.22
C LEU A 166 1.40 17.36 -0.93
N LEU A 167 1.70 16.93 -2.16
CA LEU A 167 0.87 17.24 -3.34
C LEU A 167 -0.54 16.66 -3.19
N ASN A 168 -0.66 15.40 -2.80
CA ASN A 168 -1.98 14.77 -2.59
C ASN A 168 -2.79 15.48 -1.49
N LEU A 169 -2.15 15.83 -0.39
CA LEU A 169 -2.79 16.60 0.67
C LEU A 169 -3.27 17.96 0.16
N SER A 170 -2.43 18.65 -0.62
CA SER A 170 -2.77 19.94 -1.21
C SER A 170 -3.96 19.84 -2.17
N LEU A 171 -3.96 18.85 -3.06
CA LEU A 171 -5.07 18.58 -3.97
C LEU A 171 -6.36 18.24 -3.24
N TRP A 172 -6.27 17.40 -2.22
CA TRP A 172 -7.40 17.06 -1.36
C TRP A 172 -7.95 18.31 -0.66
N TYR A 173 -7.08 19.16 -0.11
CA TYR A 173 -7.48 20.39 0.55
C TYR A 173 -8.20 21.35 -0.40
N GLU A 174 -7.66 21.56 -1.61
CA GLU A 174 -8.29 22.39 -2.64
C GLU A 174 -9.68 21.86 -3.01
N ARG A 175 -9.81 20.55 -3.17
CA ARG A 175 -11.04 19.91 -3.62
C ARG A 175 -12.13 19.91 -2.55
N TRP A 176 -11.78 19.53 -1.33
CA TRP A 176 -12.74 19.19 -0.29
C TRP A 176 -12.93 20.25 0.78
N ILE A 177 -11.93 21.09 1.01
CA ILE A 177 -11.98 22.15 2.04
C ILE A 177 -12.26 23.51 1.39
N VAL A 178 -11.58 23.83 0.28
CA VAL A 178 -11.77 25.10 -0.43
C VAL A 178 -12.93 25.03 -1.42
N GLY A 179 -13.28 23.85 -1.92
CA GLY A 179 -14.38 23.63 -2.87
C GLY A 179 -14.04 23.97 -4.32
N LYS A 180 -12.76 24.06 -4.67
CA LYS A 180 -12.34 24.22 -6.07
C LYS A 180 -12.66 22.95 -6.87
N ARG A 181 -13.35 23.10 -7.99
CA ARG A 181 -13.71 22.01 -8.92
C ARG A 181 -12.62 21.77 -9.95
#